data_17ce3fef4194b9c6bcc744cc91d9b626
#
_entry.id   17ce3fef4194b9c6bcc744cc91d9b626
#
_cell.length_a   1.000
_cell.length_b   1.000
_cell.length_c   1.000
_cell.angle_alpha   90.00
_cell.angle_beta   90.00
_cell.angle_gamma   90.00
#
_symmetry.space_group_name_H-M   'P 1'
#
loop_
_entity.id
_entity.type
_entity.pdbx_description
1 polymer ?
#
loop_
_entity_poly.entity_id
_entity_poly.type
_entity_poly.pdbx_seq_one_letter_code
_entity_poly.pdbx_strand_id
1 'polypeptide(L)'
;MNHFFRLLLFVCGFAITLTACSNEDNGTPGTDGQNAKYTIMIYGCGGKNVDPQMDYAIDDIAKALNVSNNQVRVTVMYSMSKDISGNKAYSPKVTEADFLGEFGKTYRYELTKDVDTTLAGFRSKYFYKNASEVELYKQSTLVDYIKWAKQTAPAENYILMPMNHGGGFDLDQEGASTRSIVYDDNHNSTGLSSKTIAAALKETGNVKAIYWYGCLMGQLEVLTELAPYCDYQFASAHVARINNLHILGLINAINASPDNFEAAIEKQHKAIESVNSDFLNVEDDDDPKVTHNENCDFGCWRSDKLADINTQVKALAALLESNYATAEADINTATSKVYLFEKDCNYADLLDFANQVAANLTDTQLKAQAQTIAADMKKAYAAATVYRFNGVNLISADGYYVAPVNSEEKNEFSLGISIYAKDESTYKKFVANYKASAFEAATGWSKWLDVNTTEVDPEINPCNDSSWETFWLEDDDDE
;
A
#
# COMPACT_ATOMS: atom_id res chain seq x y z
N MET A 1 -50.23 58.38 14.80
CA MET A 1 -49.47 59.22 13.83
C MET A 1 -48.15 58.50 13.55
N ASN A 2 -48.02 58.10 12.35
CA ASN A 2 -47.09 57.04 11.91
C ASN A 2 -45.77 57.66 11.43
N HIS A 3 -44.67 57.07 11.77
CA HIS A 3 -43.43 57.25 11.03
C HIS A 3 -42.82 55.87 10.67
N PHE A 4 -42.86 55.58 9.38
CA PHE A 4 -42.14 54.52 8.72
C PHE A 4 -40.63 54.89 8.65
N PHE A 5 -39.77 54.06 9.23
CA PHE A 5 -38.34 54.10 8.98
C PHE A 5 -37.96 53.02 7.92
N ARG A 6 -37.56 53.48 6.77
CA ARG A 6 -36.87 52.67 5.75
C ARG A 6 -35.41 52.54 6.12
N LEU A 7 -34.97 51.34 6.38
CA LEU A 7 -33.59 50.98 6.59
C LEU A 7 -32.94 50.66 5.22
N LEU A 8 -32.01 51.48 4.78
CA LEU A 8 -31.18 51.30 3.59
C LEU A 8 -29.99 50.42 4.02
N LEU A 9 -29.90 49.16 3.53
CA LEU A 9 -28.73 48.32 3.67
C LEU A 9 -27.68 48.72 2.61
N PHE A 10 -26.61 49.34 3.08
CA PHE A 10 -25.38 49.52 2.27
C PHE A 10 -24.60 48.18 2.34
N VAL A 11 -24.52 47.50 1.21
CA VAL A 11 -23.59 46.38 1.01
C VAL A 11 -22.26 46.98 0.57
N CYS A 12 -21.32 47.15 1.51
CA CYS A 12 -19.92 47.44 1.17
C CYS A 12 -19.26 46.13 0.71
N GLY A 13 -19.10 46.00 -0.60
CA GLY A 13 -18.23 44.96 -1.16
C GLY A 13 -16.77 45.28 -0.84
N PHE A 14 -16.18 44.49 0.08
CA PHE A 14 -14.74 44.46 0.24
C PHE A 14 -14.17 43.52 -0.81
N ALA A 15 -13.64 44.09 -1.89
CA ALA A 15 -12.75 43.38 -2.79
C ALA A 15 -11.39 43.23 -2.10
N ILE A 16 -11.14 42.06 -1.52
CA ILE A 16 -9.79 41.70 -1.07
C ILE A 16 -9.01 41.27 -2.31
N THR A 17 -8.21 42.18 -2.84
CA THR A 17 -7.17 41.81 -3.80
C THR A 17 -6.04 41.14 -3.04
N LEU A 18 -6.01 39.83 -3.06
CA LEU A 18 -4.84 39.05 -2.67
C LEU A 18 -3.82 39.15 -3.82
N THR A 19 -2.90 40.10 -3.71
CA THR A 19 -1.66 40.06 -4.49
C THR A 19 -0.75 39.02 -3.85
N ALA A 20 -0.89 37.78 -4.28
CA ALA A 20 0.11 36.77 -4.05
C ALA A 20 1.16 36.88 -5.17
N CYS A 21 2.33 37.42 -4.84
CA CYS A 21 3.50 37.24 -5.67
C CYS A 21 4.00 35.80 -5.45
N SER A 22 3.64 34.91 -6.35
CA SER A 22 4.36 33.68 -6.56
C SER A 22 4.61 33.55 -8.05
N ASN A 23 5.87 33.50 -8.43
CA ASN A 23 6.27 33.01 -9.74
C ASN A 23 5.94 31.52 -9.77
N GLU A 24 4.71 31.19 -10.07
CA GLU A 24 4.30 29.83 -10.36
C GLU A 24 3.90 29.74 -11.82
N ASP A 25 4.56 28.83 -12.51
CA ASP A 25 4.25 28.46 -13.88
C ASP A 25 2.75 28.18 -14.03
N ASN A 26 2.08 29.02 -14.76
CA ASN A 26 0.74 28.82 -15.23
C ASN A 26 0.75 27.73 -16.32
N GLY A 27 0.75 26.49 -15.93
CA GLY A 27 0.24 25.42 -16.78
C GLY A 27 -1.23 25.76 -17.03
N THR A 28 -1.59 26.09 -18.26
CA THR A 28 -2.97 26.35 -18.67
C THR A 28 -3.82 25.14 -18.29
N PRO A 29 -4.93 25.28 -17.53
CA PRO A 29 -5.83 24.15 -17.29
C PRO A 29 -6.28 23.58 -18.62
N GLY A 30 -6.14 22.26 -18.81
CA GLY A 30 -6.62 21.61 -20.01
C GLY A 30 -8.12 21.91 -20.18
N THR A 31 -8.47 22.53 -21.28
CA THR A 31 -9.82 23.02 -21.58
C THR A 31 -10.72 21.95 -22.18
N ASP A 32 -10.77 20.78 -21.60
CA ASP A 32 -11.84 19.81 -21.90
C ASP A 32 -12.85 19.86 -20.75
N GLY A 33 -13.92 20.61 -20.94
CA GLY A 33 -14.93 20.98 -19.95
C GLY A 33 -15.84 19.84 -19.46
N GLN A 34 -15.33 18.61 -19.39
CA GLN A 34 -15.97 17.51 -18.67
C GLN A 34 -15.10 17.18 -17.45
N ASN A 35 -15.71 17.25 -16.25
CA ASN A 35 -15.07 16.72 -15.06
C ASN A 35 -14.78 15.24 -15.28
N ALA A 36 -13.53 14.85 -15.11
CA ALA A 36 -13.17 13.42 -15.11
C ALA A 36 -13.93 12.68 -13.99
N LYS A 37 -14.13 11.40 -14.17
CA LYS A 37 -14.75 10.58 -13.13
C LYS A 37 -13.78 10.31 -11.98
N TYR A 38 -12.50 10.14 -12.30
CA TYR A 38 -11.46 9.85 -11.32
C TYR A 38 -10.19 10.64 -11.56
N THR A 39 -9.56 11.03 -10.46
CA THR A 39 -8.17 11.48 -10.47
C THR A 39 -7.33 10.58 -9.58
N ILE A 40 -6.31 9.97 -10.15
CA ILE A 40 -5.28 9.22 -9.44
C ILE A 40 -4.20 10.20 -9.02
N MET A 41 -3.89 10.23 -7.73
CA MET A 41 -2.91 11.12 -7.12
C MET A 41 -1.69 10.29 -6.71
N ILE A 42 -0.66 10.23 -7.56
CA ILE A 42 0.60 9.53 -7.27
C ILE A 42 1.45 10.40 -6.37
N TYR A 43 1.83 9.86 -5.22
CA TYR A 43 2.69 10.50 -4.25
C TYR A 43 3.82 9.55 -3.86
N GLY A 44 5.03 9.83 -4.30
CA GLY A 44 6.15 8.92 -4.13
C GLY A 44 7.51 9.59 -4.11
N CYS A 45 8.48 8.81 -3.66
CA CYS A 45 9.89 9.14 -3.81
C CYS A 45 10.65 7.91 -4.29
N GLY A 46 11.78 8.14 -4.92
CA GLY A 46 12.74 7.11 -5.19
C GLY A 46 13.35 6.60 -3.90
N GLY A 47 13.45 5.28 -3.79
CA GLY A 47 14.15 4.60 -2.73
C GLY A 47 15.34 3.88 -3.32
N LYS A 48 16.37 4.57 -3.70
CA LYS A 48 17.61 4.02 -4.29
C LYS A 48 17.35 3.01 -5.42
N ASN A 49 17.05 1.77 -5.06
CA ASN A 49 16.83 0.65 -5.96
C ASN A 49 15.45 0.61 -6.63
N VAL A 50 14.46 1.35 -6.13
CA VAL A 50 13.10 1.38 -6.73
C VAL A 50 12.86 2.57 -7.65
N ASP A 51 13.81 3.50 -7.79
CA ASP A 51 13.72 4.61 -8.73
C ASP A 51 13.39 4.16 -10.17
N PRO A 52 14.05 3.12 -10.74
CA PRO A 52 13.72 2.65 -12.09
C PRO A 52 12.27 2.15 -12.19
N GLN A 53 11.80 1.38 -11.21
CA GLN A 53 10.45 0.83 -11.23
C GLN A 53 9.39 1.93 -11.12
N MET A 54 9.67 2.98 -10.31
CA MET A 54 8.78 4.15 -10.19
C MET A 54 8.68 4.90 -11.51
N ASP A 55 9.82 5.13 -12.16
CA ASP A 55 9.89 5.83 -13.43
C ASP A 55 9.17 5.05 -14.54
N TYR A 56 9.41 3.74 -14.64
CA TYR A 56 8.67 2.86 -15.55
C TYR A 56 7.17 2.85 -15.29
N ALA A 57 6.74 2.84 -14.02
CA ALA A 57 5.33 2.88 -13.69
C ALA A 57 4.66 4.17 -14.20
N ILE A 58 5.32 5.30 -14.02
CA ILE A 58 4.82 6.61 -14.49
C ILE A 58 4.76 6.65 -16.02
N ASP A 59 5.79 6.14 -16.71
CA ASP A 59 5.84 6.08 -18.17
C ASP A 59 4.74 5.18 -18.75
N ASP A 60 4.52 4.01 -18.16
CA ASP A 60 3.46 3.09 -18.60
C ASP A 60 2.07 3.67 -18.36
N ILE A 61 1.85 4.35 -17.22
CA ILE A 61 0.59 5.06 -16.97
C ILE A 61 0.38 6.15 -18.03
N ALA A 62 1.43 6.91 -18.38
CA ALA A 62 1.35 7.91 -19.45
C ALA A 62 0.92 7.30 -20.78
N LYS A 63 1.50 6.15 -21.15
CA LYS A 63 1.11 5.41 -22.36
C LYS A 63 -0.35 4.97 -22.33
N ALA A 64 -0.84 4.50 -21.18
CA ALA A 64 -2.23 4.11 -21.01
C ALA A 64 -3.18 5.30 -21.16
N LEU A 65 -2.83 6.47 -20.62
CA LEU A 65 -3.62 7.69 -20.75
C LEU A 65 -3.71 8.17 -22.20
N ASN A 66 -2.68 7.97 -23.00
CA ASN A 66 -2.67 8.36 -24.42
C ASN A 66 -3.72 7.64 -25.27
N VAL A 67 -4.21 6.50 -24.82
CA VAL A 67 -5.24 5.71 -25.51
C VAL A 67 -6.60 5.74 -24.81
N SER A 68 -6.72 6.43 -23.68
CA SER A 68 -7.93 6.45 -22.87
C SER A 68 -8.94 7.51 -23.32
N ASN A 69 -10.18 7.37 -22.84
CA ASN A 69 -11.29 8.24 -23.17
C ASN A 69 -11.50 9.40 -22.17
N ASN A 70 -10.48 9.80 -21.46
CA ASN A 70 -10.47 10.93 -20.53
C ASN A 70 -11.34 10.79 -19.26
N GLN A 71 -11.72 9.56 -18.86
CA GLN A 71 -12.43 9.34 -17.60
C GLN A 71 -11.49 9.35 -16.37
N VAL A 72 -10.20 9.18 -16.60
CA VAL A 72 -9.16 9.18 -15.57
C VAL A 72 -8.15 10.29 -15.85
N ARG A 73 -7.86 11.08 -14.84
CA ARG A 73 -6.73 12.02 -14.80
C ARG A 73 -5.70 11.51 -13.82
N VAL A 74 -4.45 11.88 -13.99
CA VAL A 74 -3.36 11.49 -13.11
C VAL A 74 -2.53 12.70 -12.75
N THR A 75 -2.29 12.89 -11.47
CA THR A 75 -1.32 13.86 -10.96
C THR A 75 -0.17 13.11 -10.30
N VAL A 76 1.01 13.68 -10.38
CA VAL A 76 2.23 13.09 -9.84
C VAL A 76 2.96 14.11 -8.99
N MET A 77 3.42 13.69 -7.82
CA MET A 77 4.49 14.31 -7.07
C MET A 77 5.52 13.23 -6.75
N TYR A 78 6.71 13.40 -7.29
CA TYR A 78 7.76 12.39 -7.21
C TYR A 78 9.12 13.02 -6.96
N SER A 79 9.84 12.50 -5.96
CA SER A 79 11.19 12.95 -5.61
C SER A 79 12.21 11.87 -5.95
N MET A 80 13.11 12.19 -6.89
CA MET A 80 14.21 11.29 -7.25
C MET A 80 15.24 11.20 -6.11
N SER A 81 15.73 10.02 -5.83
CA SER A 81 16.85 9.82 -4.90
C SER A 81 18.10 10.55 -5.39
N LYS A 82 18.82 11.19 -4.47
CA LYS A 82 20.15 11.79 -4.77
C LYS A 82 21.26 10.77 -4.78
N ASP A 83 21.08 9.64 -4.13
CA ASP A 83 22.04 8.54 -4.08
C ASP A 83 21.62 7.46 -5.07
N ILE A 84 22.38 7.36 -6.14
CA ILE A 84 22.18 6.36 -7.21
C ILE A 84 22.93 5.04 -6.96
N SER A 85 23.64 4.91 -5.85
CA SER A 85 24.47 3.71 -5.60
C SER A 85 23.62 2.44 -5.55
N GLY A 86 22.42 2.52 -4.96
CA GLY A 86 21.47 1.43 -4.98
C GLY A 86 20.98 1.07 -6.38
N ASN A 87 20.67 2.07 -7.21
CA ASN A 87 20.25 1.84 -8.59
C ASN A 87 21.34 1.14 -9.41
N LYS A 88 22.62 1.46 -9.16
CA LYS A 88 23.76 0.81 -9.82
C LYS A 88 23.98 -0.64 -9.38
N ALA A 89 23.62 -0.97 -8.15
CA ALA A 89 23.65 -2.36 -7.68
C ALA A 89 22.67 -3.25 -8.46
N TYR A 90 21.49 -2.72 -8.80
CA TYR A 90 20.48 -3.45 -9.60
C TYR A 90 20.69 -3.35 -11.10
N SER A 91 21.33 -2.30 -11.57
CA SER A 91 21.66 -2.13 -12.98
C SER A 91 22.89 -1.26 -13.12
N PRO A 92 24.08 -1.84 -13.18
CA PRO A 92 25.35 -1.12 -13.22
C PRO A 92 25.48 -0.21 -14.45
N LYS A 93 24.67 -0.41 -15.47
CA LYS A 93 24.62 0.41 -16.69
C LYS A 93 23.66 1.59 -16.61
N VAL A 94 22.84 1.68 -15.55
CA VAL A 94 21.86 2.77 -15.39
C VAL A 94 22.58 4.10 -15.15
N THR A 95 22.19 5.10 -15.90
CA THR A 95 22.69 6.47 -15.80
C THR A 95 21.53 7.43 -15.57
N GLU A 96 21.80 8.65 -15.11
CA GLU A 96 20.78 9.68 -14.96
C GLU A 96 20.00 9.96 -16.27
N ALA A 97 20.59 9.68 -17.41
CA ALA A 97 19.94 9.85 -18.71
C ALA A 97 18.80 8.85 -18.96
N ASP A 98 18.78 7.75 -18.24
CA ASP A 98 17.76 6.71 -18.36
C ASP A 98 16.47 7.06 -17.60
N PHE A 99 16.46 8.14 -16.81
CA PHE A 99 15.32 8.59 -16.00
C PHE A 99 14.71 9.89 -16.55
N LEU A 100 13.40 10.03 -16.39
CA LEU A 100 12.70 11.28 -16.73
C LEU A 100 13.15 12.43 -15.81
N GLY A 101 13.35 12.15 -14.52
CA GLY A 101 13.83 13.13 -13.54
C GLY A 101 15.34 13.16 -13.37
N GLU A 102 15.87 14.26 -12.83
CA GLU A 102 17.24 14.37 -12.35
C GLU A 102 17.35 13.87 -10.91
N PHE A 103 18.44 13.19 -10.59
CA PHE A 103 18.69 12.73 -9.22
C PHE A 103 18.71 13.90 -8.21
N GLY A 104 18.09 13.68 -7.06
CA GLY A 104 17.96 14.69 -6.02
C GLY A 104 17.00 15.85 -6.36
N LYS A 105 16.12 15.68 -7.32
CA LYS A 105 15.09 16.65 -7.70
C LYS A 105 13.69 16.12 -7.43
N THR A 106 12.75 17.05 -7.22
CA THR A 106 11.33 16.73 -7.06
C THR A 106 10.55 17.32 -8.22
N TYR A 107 9.64 16.54 -8.77
CA TYR A 107 8.76 16.89 -9.87
C TYR A 107 7.31 16.89 -9.42
N ARG A 108 6.51 17.83 -9.94
CA ARG A 108 5.06 17.88 -9.70
C ARG A 108 4.35 18.29 -10.97
N TYR A 109 3.42 17.48 -11.43
CA TYR A 109 2.75 17.69 -12.70
C TYR A 109 1.45 16.90 -12.82
N GLU A 110 0.60 17.32 -13.77
CA GLU A 110 -0.47 16.48 -14.27
C GLU A 110 0.07 15.66 -15.45
N LEU A 111 -0.11 14.36 -15.39
CA LEU A 111 0.27 13.44 -16.45
C LEU A 111 -0.82 13.43 -17.52
N THR A 112 -0.54 13.98 -18.69
CA THR A 112 -1.45 14.08 -19.81
C THR A 112 -0.89 13.38 -21.05
N LYS A 113 -1.72 13.13 -22.04
CA LYS A 113 -1.27 12.57 -23.33
C LYS A 113 -0.21 13.44 -24.05
N ASP A 114 -0.13 14.71 -23.72
CA ASP A 114 0.78 15.69 -24.33
C ASP A 114 2.03 15.92 -23.47
N VAL A 115 2.30 15.05 -22.51
CA VAL A 115 3.53 15.10 -21.71
C VAL A 115 4.72 15.00 -22.64
N ASP A 116 5.63 15.97 -22.52
CA ASP A 116 6.88 15.97 -23.26
C ASP A 116 7.78 14.85 -22.68
N THR A 117 7.90 13.77 -23.43
CA THR A 117 8.71 12.59 -23.02
C THR A 117 10.18 12.77 -23.35
N THR A 118 10.61 13.89 -23.94
CA THR A 118 12.04 14.19 -24.05
C THR A 118 12.57 14.60 -22.68
N LEU A 119 13.73 14.03 -22.30
CA LEU A 119 14.32 14.30 -20.97
C LEU A 119 14.51 15.79 -20.70
N ALA A 120 14.95 16.57 -21.66
CA ALA A 120 15.14 18.01 -21.49
C ALA A 120 13.84 18.78 -21.31
N GLY A 121 12.82 18.46 -22.10
CA GLY A 121 11.50 19.08 -22.00
C GLY A 121 10.80 18.71 -20.69
N PHE A 122 10.84 17.43 -20.33
CA PHE A 122 10.29 16.94 -19.07
C PHE A 122 10.92 17.64 -17.87
N ARG A 123 12.25 17.60 -17.76
CA ARG A 123 13.00 18.18 -16.64
C ARG A 123 12.79 19.68 -16.49
N SER A 124 12.67 20.43 -17.57
CA SER A 124 12.45 21.87 -17.51
C SER A 124 11.00 22.24 -17.17
N LYS A 125 10.02 21.48 -17.69
CA LYS A 125 8.59 21.79 -17.59
C LYS A 125 7.99 21.38 -16.25
N TYR A 126 8.43 20.25 -15.68
CA TYR A 126 7.78 19.63 -14.52
C TYR A 126 8.60 19.70 -13.23
N PHE A 127 9.79 20.28 -13.29
CA PHE A 127 10.61 20.52 -12.11
C PHE A 127 9.86 21.34 -11.08
N TYR A 128 9.84 20.85 -9.85
CA TYR A 128 9.17 21.52 -8.74
C TYR A 128 10.18 22.11 -7.75
N LYS A 129 11.03 21.26 -7.15
CA LYS A 129 12.06 21.66 -6.17
C LYS A 129 13.21 20.68 -6.11
N ASN A 130 14.31 21.09 -5.45
CA ASN A 130 15.33 20.13 -5.02
C ASN A 130 14.76 19.20 -3.95
N ALA A 131 15.17 17.93 -3.94
CA ALA A 131 14.71 16.95 -2.97
C ALA A 131 14.98 17.39 -1.52
N SER A 132 16.08 18.10 -1.26
CA SER A 132 16.40 18.66 0.06
C SER A 132 15.44 19.75 0.54
N GLU A 133 14.58 20.27 -0.33
CA GLU A 133 13.58 21.31 -0.01
C GLU A 133 12.19 20.70 0.24
N VAL A 134 12.01 19.40 -0.03
CA VAL A 134 10.71 18.73 0.03
C VAL A 134 10.84 17.48 0.91
N GLU A 135 10.20 17.51 2.05
CA GLU A 135 10.18 16.39 2.99
C GLU A 135 8.88 15.59 2.80
N LEU A 136 8.93 14.54 1.97
CA LEU A 136 7.73 13.78 1.58
C LEU A 136 7.07 13.01 2.73
N TYR A 137 7.79 12.71 3.79
CA TYR A 137 7.26 12.07 4.99
C TYR A 137 6.39 13.00 5.86
N LYS A 138 6.36 14.30 5.58
CA LYS A 138 5.58 15.26 6.36
C LYS A 138 4.12 15.33 5.93
N GLN A 139 3.23 15.37 6.92
CA GLN A 139 1.80 15.57 6.70
C GLN A 139 1.51 16.83 5.85
N SER A 140 2.17 17.94 6.17
CA SER A 140 1.96 19.22 5.44
C SER A 140 2.26 19.11 3.96
N THR A 141 3.32 18.38 3.58
CA THR A 141 3.68 18.17 2.18
C THR A 141 2.62 17.34 1.46
N LEU A 142 2.12 16.28 2.08
CA LEU A 142 1.03 15.48 1.52
C LEU A 142 -0.28 16.28 1.39
N VAL A 143 -0.61 17.08 2.40
CA VAL A 143 -1.78 17.98 2.39
C VAL A 143 -1.69 18.98 1.24
N ASP A 144 -0.56 19.63 1.08
CA ASP A 144 -0.34 20.58 0.00
C ASP A 144 -0.44 19.92 -1.37
N TYR A 145 0.12 18.71 -1.50
CA TYR A 145 0.00 17.94 -2.74
C TYR A 145 -1.45 17.58 -3.05
N ILE A 146 -2.20 17.02 -2.09
CA ILE A 146 -3.60 16.63 -2.31
C ILE A 146 -4.45 17.83 -2.69
N LYS A 147 -4.28 18.97 -2.01
CA LYS A 147 -5.00 20.22 -2.33
C LYS A 147 -4.68 20.69 -3.75
N TRP A 148 -3.40 20.70 -4.12
CA TRP A 148 -2.96 21.05 -5.45
C TRP A 148 -3.50 20.09 -6.52
N ALA A 149 -3.44 18.78 -6.28
CA ALA A 149 -3.94 17.76 -7.19
C ALA A 149 -5.45 17.90 -7.45
N LYS A 150 -6.24 18.09 -6.39
CA LYS A 150 -7.69 18.32 -6.50
C LYS A 150 -8.03 19.61 -7.25
N GLN A 151 -7.20 20.63 -7.16
CA GLN A 151 -7.36 21.89 -7.87
C GLN A 151 -6.93 21.77 -9.34
N THR A 152 -5.83 21.09 -9.62
CA THR A 152 -5.24 20.93 -10.97
C THR A 152 -6.05 19.98 -11.82
N ALA A 153 -6.46 18.86 -11.23
CA ALA A 153 -7.18 17.78 -11.90
C ALA A 153 -8.49 17.45 -11.16
N PRO A 154 -9.49 18.35 -11.20
CA PRO A 154 -10.78 18.11 -10.54
C PRO A 154 -11.50 16.92 -11.15
N ALA A 155 -12.08 16.08 -10.27
CA ALA A 155 -12.83 14.90 -10.63
C ALA A 155 -13.95 14.63 -9.61
N GLU A 156 -14.87 13.70 -9.96
CA GLU A 156 -15.91 13.26 -9.03
C GLU A 156 -15.32 12.44 -7.87
N ASN A 157 -14.31 11.64 -8.16
CA ASN A 157 -13.64 10.73 -7.22
C ASN A 157 -12.12 10.87 -7.29
N TYR A 158 -11.47 10.60 -6.17
CA TYR A 158 -10.02 10.66 -6.04
C TYR A 158 -9.47 9.33 -5.53
N ILE A 159 -8.34 8.89 -6.08
CA ILE A 159 -7.58 7.72 -5.64
C ILE A 159 -6.22 8.22 -5.21
N LEU A 160 -5.85 8.03 -3.95
CA LEU A 160 -4.50 8.30 -3.48
C LEU A 160 -3.62 7.06 -3.71
N MET A 161 -2.48 7.25 -4.34
CA MET A 161 -1.52 6.18 -4.64
C MET A 161 -0.16 6.51 -4.04
N PRO A 162 0.08 6.16 -2.77
CA PRO A 162 1.42 6.22 -2.20
C PRO A 162 2.32 5.18 -2.88
N MET A 163 3.55 5.58 -3.24
CA MET A 163 4.41 4.80 -4.13
C MET A 163 5.85 4.79 -3.63
N ASN A 164 6.35 3.65 -3.23
CA ASN A 164 7.72 3.36 -2.83
C ASN A 164 7.81 1.95 -2.22
N HIS A 165 8.93 1.62 -1.52
CA HIS A 165 8.93 0.52 -0.56
C HIS A 165 7.79 0.64 0.43
N GLY A 166 7.18 -0.48 0.81
CA GLY A 166 6.23 -0.60 1.89
C GLY A 166 6.75 -1.51 2.99
N GLY A 167 6.39 -1.24 4.23
CA GLY A 167 6.83 -1.99 5.40
C GLY A 167 5.71 -2.36 6.37
N GLY A 168 4.47 -2.16 5.98
CA GLY A 168 3.31 -2.44 6.83
C GLY A 168 3.03 -1.34 7.85
N PHE A 169 2.50 -1.74 9.01
CA PHE A 169 2.15 -0.82 10.09
C PHE A 169 3.38 -0.10 10.63
N ASP A 170 3.24 1.19 10.75
CA ASP A 170 4.32 2.08 11.12
C ASP A 170 4.71 1.99 12.59
N LEU A 171 5.99 1.95 12.76
CA LEU A 171 6.66 1.93 14.04
C LEU A 171 7.35 3.28 14.28
N ASP A 172 6.58 4.37 14.23
CA ASP A 172 7.09 5.73 14.43
C ASP A 172 8.16 5.80 15.55
N GLN A 173 9.41 5.73 15.16
CA GLN A 173 10.52 6.15 15.99
C GLN A 173 11.33 7.18 15.21
N GLU A 174 11.39 8.41 15.71
CA GLU A 174 12.31 9.41 15.19
C GLU A 174 13.71 8.82 15.06
N GLY A 175 14.21 8.67 13.83
CA GLY A 175 15.59 8.27 13.55
C GLY A 175 15.87 6.78 13.36
N ALA A 176 14.87 5.90 13.36
CA ALA A 176 15.04 4.52 12.92
C ALA A 176 14.54 4.36 11.46
N SER A 177 15.17 3.48 10.68
CA SER A 177 14.62 3.05 9.39
C SER A 177 13.34 2.24 9.67
N THR A 178 12.21 2.90 9.72
CA THR A 178 10.97 2.36 10.20
C THR A 178 10.11 1.88 9.03
N ARG A 179 9.37 0.83 9.27
CA ARG A 179 8.47 0.21 8.29
C ARG A 179 7.25 1.11 8.09
N SER A 180 7.10 1.68 6.93
CA SER A 180 6.03 2.59 6.52
C SER A 180 5.93 2.57 4.99
N ILE A 181 5.45 3.61 4.37
CA ILE A 181 5.50 3.75 2.91
C ILE A 181 6.14 5.09 2.54
N VAL A 182 6.56 5.25 1.30
CA VAL A 182 7.19 6.49 0.79
C VAL A 182 8.41 6.87 1.63
N TYR A 183 9.39 5.96 1.68
CA TYR A 183 10.67 6.21 2.36
C TYR A 183 11.44 7.32 1.64
N ASP A 184 11.60 8.44 2.31
CA ASP A 184 12.32 9.59 1.79
C ASP A 184 13.83 9.44 2.03
N ASP A 185 14.52 8.79 1.11
CA ASP A 185 15.96 8.56 1.19
C ASP A 185 16.79 9.85 1.14
N ASN A 186 16.22 10.93 0.64
CA ASN A 186 16.85 12.24 0.70
C ASN A 186 16.85 12.81 2.12
N HIS A 187 16.02 12.25 3.03
CA HIS A 187 15.85 12.65 4.42
C HIS A 187 15.97 11.45 5.37
N ASN A 188 17.10 10.74 5.31
CA ASN A 188 17.45 9.63 6.20
C ASN A 188 16.48 8.44 6.13
N SER A 189 15.88 8.18 4.98
CA SER A 189 14.89 7.11 4.77
C SER A 189 13.71 7.18 5.75
N THR A 190 13.29 8.40 6.11
CA THR A 190 12.09 8.60 6.93
C THR A 190 10.84 8.29 6.11
N GLY A 191 10.00 7.40 6.59
CA GLY A 191 8.79 6.98 5.90
C GLY A 191 7.56 7.83 6.23
N LEU A 192 6.55 7.75 5.36
CA LEU A 192 5.22 8.32 5.56
C LEU A 192 4.32 7.29 6.25
N SER A 193 3.86 7.57 7.46
CA SER A 193 3.06 6.64 8.24
C SER A 193 1.59 6.59 7.80
N SER A 194 0.91 5.47 8.07
CA SER A 194 -0.55 5.37 7.89
C SER A 194 -1.30 6.43 8.69
N LYS A 195 -0.84 6.76 9.90
CA LYS A 195 -1.39 7.85 10.72
C LYS A 195 -1.21 9.21 10.09
N THR A 196 -0.05 9.46 9.49
CA THR A 196 0.22 10.71 8.77
C THR A 196 -0.70 10.86 7.56
N ILE A 197 -0.93 9.77 6.82
CA ILE A 197 -1.89 9.75 5.70
C ILE A 197 -3.31 9.99 6.21
N ALA A 198 -3.72 9.31 7.29
CA ALA A 198 -5.03 9.51 7.91
C ALA A 198 -5.25 10.99 8.33
N ALA A 199 -4.25 11.60 8.95
CA ALA A 199 -4.29 13.01 9.34
C ALA A 199 -4.39 13.95 8.13
N ALA A 200 -3.65 13.67 7.06
CA ALA A 200 -3.72 14.45 5.82
C ALA A 200 -5.10 14.33 5.15
N LEU A 201 -5.66 13.12 5.07
CA LEU A 201 -7.00 12.89 4.52
C LEU A 201 -8.11 13.51 5.38
N LYS A 202 -7.95 13.50 6.70
CA LYS A 202 -8.87 14.21 7.60
C LYS A 202 -8.94 15.71 7.29
N GLU A 203 -7.82 16.31 6.88
CA GLU A 203 -7.76 17.73 6.52
C GLU A 203 -8.26 18.01 5.09
N THR A 204 -7.95 17.13 4.16
CA THR A 204 -8.18 17.34 2.72
C THR A 204 -9.47 16.73 2.19
N GLY A 205 -10.14 15.91 3.01
CA GLY A 205 -11.34 15.16 2.68
C GLY A 205 -11.03 13.76 2.12
N ASN A 206 -12.00 12.87 2.31
CA ASN A 206 -11.91 11.45 1.94
C ASN A 206 -11.61 11.25 0.45
N VAL A 207 -11.08 10.08 0.15
CA VAL A 207 -10.83 9.60 -1.21
C VAL A 207 -11.69 8.38 -1.51
N LYS A 208 -11.88 8.06 -2.79
CA LYS A 208 -12.59 6.85 -3.21
C LYS A 208 -11.81 5.58 -2.86
N ALA A 209 -10.50 5.63 -3.09
CA ALA A 209 -9.64 4.52 -2.74
C ALA A 209 -8.24 4.99 -2.34
N ILE A 210 -7.56 4.16 -1.55
CA ILE A 210 -6.11 4.20 -1.39
C ILE A 210 -5.57 2.99 -2.13
N TYR A 211 -4.63 3.25 -3.04
CA TYR A 211 -3.95 2.23 -3.82
C TYR A 211 -2.50 2.15 -3.35
N TRP A 212 -2.20 1.16 -2.52
CA TRP A 212 -0.87 0.98 -1.96
C TRP A 212 0.08 0.39 -3.01
N TYR A 213 0.94 1.22 -3.56
CA TYR A 213 1.98 0.79 -4.50
C TYR A 213 3.29 0.53 -3.73
N GLY A 214 3.26 -0.50 -2.90
CA GLY A 214 4.35 -0.92 -2.02
C GLY A 214 4.05 -2.24 -1.33
N CYS A 215 5.10 -2.87 -0.80
CA CYS A 215 5.03 -4.15 -0.09
C CYS A 215 4.27 -4.05 1.23
N LEU A 216 3.70 -5.16 1.72
CA LEU A 216 3.27 -5.36 3.12
C LEU A 216 2.17 -4.42 3.64
N MET A 217 1.52 -3.65 2.76
CA MET A 217 0.48 -2.69 3.18
C MET A 217 -0.89 -3.33 3.41
N GLY A 218 -1.07 -4.62 3.08
CA GLY A 218 -2.27 -5.42 3.36
C GLY A 218 -2.39 -5.87 4.81
N GLN A 219 -1.82 -5.14 5.74
CA GLN A 219 -1.87 -5.40 7.17
C GLN A 219 -3.11 -4.76 7.79
N LEU A 220 -3.83 -5.52 8.63
CA LEU A 220 -5.10 -5.06 9.20
C LEU A 220 -4.94 -3.78 10.04
N GLU A 221 -3.80 -3.60 10.66
CA GLU A 221 -3.43 -2.39 11.38
C GLU A 221 -3.44 -1.15 10.46
N VAL A 222 -2.86 -1.29 9.27
CA VAL A 222 -2.84 -0.23 8.23
C VAL A 222 -4.24 0.01 7.69
N LEU A 223 -4.93 -1.06 7.29
CA LEU A 223 -6.25 -0.98 6.68
C LEU A 223 -7.28 -0.36 7.63
N THR A 224 -7.20 -0.68 8.93
CA THR A 224 -8.09 -0.13 9.96
C THR A 224 -7.85 1.36 10.20
N GLU A 225 -6.59 1.80 10.22
CA GLU A 225 -6.24 3.22 10.43
C GLU A 225 -6.82 4.11 9.33
N LEU A 226 -6.84 3.62 8.08
CA LEU A 226 -7.29 4.38 6.92
C LEU A 226 -8.79 4.17 6.57
N ALA A 227 -9.45 3.18 7.16
CA ALA A 227 -10.84 2.86 6.85
C ALA A 227 -11.83 4.05 6.92
N PRO A 228 -11.71 5.01 7.85
CA PRO A 228 -12.60 6.17 7.91
C PRO A 228 -12.43 7.17 6.74
N TYR A 229 -11.37 7.06 5.96
CA TYR A 229 -10.95 8.08 5.00
C TYR A 229 -11.03 7.64 3.53
N CYS A 230 -11.42 6.39 3.27
CA CYS A 230 -11.59 5.87 1.92
C CYS A 230 -12.66 4.78 1.87
N ASP A 231 -13.28 4.60 0.70
CA ASP A 231 -14.28 3.54 0.50
C ASP A 231 -13.60 2.18 0.26
N TYR A 232 -12.45 2.18 -0.41
CA TYR A 232 -11.72 0.98 -0.80
C TYR A 232 -10.22 1.10 -0.52
N GLN A 233 -9.58 -0.03 -0.25
CA GLN A 233 -8.12 -0.12 -0.11
C GLN A 233 -7.60 -1.29 -0.95
N PHE A 234 -6.59 -0.99 -1.79
CA PHE A 234 -5.86 -1.96 -2.58
C PHE A 234 -4.49 -2.16 -1.96
N ALA A 235 -4.12 -3.39 -1.63
CA ALA A 235 -2.85 -3.66 -0.98
C ALA A 235 -2.39 -5.12 -1.18
N SER A 236 -1.09 -5.36 -0.93
CA SER A 236 -0.51 -6.68 -0.77
C SER A 236 -0.12 -6.90 0.68
N ALA A 237 -0.36 -8.09 1.22
CA ALA A 237 0.13 -8.50 2.52
C ALA A 237 1.57 -9.07 2.45
N HIS A 238 2.02 -9.39 1.25
CA HIS A 238 3.35 -9.91 0.93
C HIS A 238 4.29 -8.82 0.40
N VAL A 239 5.55 -9.15 0.21
CA VAL A 239 6.42 -8.38 -0.67
C VAL A 239 5.78 -8.36 -2.05
N ALA A 240 5.44 -7.17 -2.52
CA ALA A 240 4.82 -6.98 -3.82
C ALA A 240 5.87 -6.59 -4.83
N ARG A 241 6.01 -7.34 -5.91
CA ARG A 241 6.76 -6.85 -7.05
C ARG A 241 6.03 -5.68 -7.67
N ILE A 242 6.77 -4.63 -7.91
CA ILE A 242 6.27 -3.45 -8.59
C ILE A 242 6.08 -3.82 -10.05
N ASN A 243 4.88 -4.25 -10.41
CA ASN A 243 4.49 -4.34 -11.79
C ASN A 243 3.34 -3.38 -12.07
N ASN A 244 3.40 -2.71 -13.18
CA ASN A 244 2.46 -1.65 -13.54
C ASN A 244 1.10 -2.18 -13.98
N LEU A 245 0.97 -3.48 -14.14
CA LEU A 245 -0.21 -4.11 -14.72
C LEU A 245 -1.46 -3.87 -13.89
N HIS A 246 -1.31 -3.87 -12.58
CA HIS A 246 -2.43 -3.65 -11.67
C HIS A 246 -3.05 -2.27 -11.85
N ILE A 247 -2.22 -1.22 -11.89
CA ILE A 247 -2.74 0.16 -12.04
C ILE A 247 -3.23 0.42 -13.47
N LEU A 248 -2.55 -0.11 -14.47
CA LEU A 248 -2.99 -0.01 -15.86
C LEU A 248 -4.33 -0.73 -16.06
N GLY A 249 -4.47 -1.93 -15.48
CA GLY A 249 -5.72 -2.67 -15.47
C GLY A 249 -6.86 -1.86 -14.84
N LEU A 250 -6.60 -1.18 -13.73
CA LEU A 250 -7.58 -0.32 -13.07
C LEU A 250 -7.97 0.89 -13.94
N ILE A 251 -7.01 1.59 -14.53
CA ILE A 251 -7.27 2.71 -15.44
C ILE A 251 -8.14 2.28 -16.60
N ASN A 252 -7.78 1.18 -17.26
CA ASN A 252 -8.54 0.64 -18.39
C ASN A 252 -9.95 0.21 -17.97
N ALA A 253 -10.08 -0.40 -16.79
CA ALA A 253 -11.36 -0.86 -16.27
C ALA A 253 -12.28 0.32 -15.88
N ILE A 254 -11.73 1.38 -15.27
CA ILE A 254 -12.46 2.62 -14.99
C ILE A 254 -12.95 3.26 -16.30
N ASN A 255 -12.07 3.39 -17.31
CA ASN A 255 -12.45 3.94 -18.60
C ASN A 255 -13.59 3.15 -19.27
N ALA A 256 -13.63 1.84 -19.07
CA ALA A 256 -14.68 0.97 -19.61
C ALA A 256 -15.97 0.97 -18.77
N SER A 257 -15.92 1.37 -17.49
CA SER A 257 -17.06 1.34 -16.56
C SER A 257 -16.96 2.49 -15.53
N PRO A 258 -16.98 3.75 -15.99
CA PRO A 258 -16.64 4.90 -15.14
C PRO A 258 -17.64 5.16 -14.02
N ASP A 259 -18.88 4.70 -14.17
CA ASP A 259 -19.95 4.92 -13.18
C ASP A 259 -20.08 3.76 -12.17
N ASN A 260 -19.31 2.68 -12.33
CA ASN A 260 -19.35 1.51 -11.44
C ASN A 260 -17.93 1.07 -11.06
N PHE A 261 -17.46 1.55 -9.92
CA PHE A 261 -16.10 1.29 -9.45
C PHE A 261 -15.87 -0.19 -9.11
N GLU A 262 -16.83 -0.88 -8.51
CA GLU A 262 -16.68 -2.32 -8.21
C GLU A 262 -16.59 -3.16 -9.49
N ALA A 263 -17.39 -2.84 -10.51
CA ALA A 263 -17.25 -3.50 -11.79
C ALA A 263 -15.89 -3.22 -12.47
N ALA A 264 -15.30 -2.05 -12.24
CA ALA A 264 -13.95 -1.75 -12.68
C ALA A 264 -12.92 -2.62 -11.93
N ILE A 265 -13.07 -2.78 -10.60
CA ILE A 265 -12.20 -3.64 -9.79
C ILE A 265 -12.30 -5.10 -10.26
N GLU A 266 -13.48 -5.64 -10.50
CA GLU A 266 -13.66 -7.00 -11.00
C GLU A 266 -13.01 -7.21 -12.38
N LYS A 267 -13.06 -6.21 -13.26
CA LYS A 267 -12.38 -6.26 -14.56
C LYS A 267 -10.87 -6.23 -14.43
N GLN A 268 -10.36 -5.42 -13.52
CA GLN A 268 -8.94 -5.37 -13.18
C GLN A 268 -8.47 -6.74 -12.70
N HIS A 269 -9.22 -7.38 -11.80
CA HIS A 269 -8.92 -8.71 -11.30
C HIS A 269 -8.72 -9.72 -12.43
N LYS A 270 -9.66 -9.79 -13.38
CA LYS A 270 -9.57 -10.68 -14.54
C LYS A 270 -8.37 -10.38 -15.44
N ALA A 271 -8.00 -9.10 -15.57
CA ALA A 271 -6.81 -8.72 -16.33
C ALA A 271 -5.53 -9.18 -15.61
N ILE A 272 -5.46 -9.05 -14.29
CA ILE A 272 -4.33 -9.52 -13.48
C ILE A 272 -4.19 -11.04 -13.55
N GLU A 273 -5.28 -11.78 -13.41
CA GLU A 273 -5.26 -13.25 -13.55
C GLU A 273 -4.74 -13.68 -14.92
N SER A 274 -5.19 -13.00 -15.97
CA SER A 274 -4.74 -13.31 -17.34
C SER A 274 -3.25 -13.07 -17.55
N VAL A 275 -2.73 -11.99 -16.99
CA VAL A 275 -1.30 -11.64 -17.14
C VAL A 275 -0.43 -12.51 -16.26
N ASN A 276 -0.85 -12.79 -15.03
CA ASN A 276 -0.07 -13.65 -14.15
C ASN A 276 0.02 -15.09 -14.65
N SER A 277 -0.94 -15.58 -15.42
CA SER A 277 -0.78 -16.87 -16.10
C SER A 277 0.36 -16.86 -17.12
N ASP A 278 0.66 -15.71 -17.70
CA ASP A 278 1.75 -15.55 -18.64
C ASP A 278 3.09 -15.26 -17.94
N PHE A 279 3.07 -14.51 -16.82
CA PHE A 279 4.25 -14.26 -16.01
C PHE A 279 4.72 -15.46 -15.17
N LEU A 280 3.84 -16.39 -14.88
CA LEU A 280 4.17 -17.63 -14.18
C LEU A 280 5.07 -18.57 -15.00
N ASN A 281 5.32 -18.24 -16.27
CA ASN A 281 6.10 -19.04 -17.21
C ASN A 281 7.29 -18.27 -17.81
N VAL A 282 7.80 -17.24 -17.14
CA VAL A 282 9.05 -16.62 -17.59
C VAL A 282 10.17 -17.63 -17.34
N GLU A 283 10.64 -18.23 -18.40
CA GLU A 283 11.91 -18.97 -18.40
C GLU A 283 13.05 -17.96 -18.23
N ASP A 284 13.91 -18.20 -17.28
CA ASP A 284 15.17 -17.48 -17.20
C ASP A 284 16.00 -17.84 -18.44
N ASP A 285 16.40 -16.86 -19.20
CA ASP A 285 17.22 -17.07 -20.41
C ASP A 285 18.59 -17.68 -20.07
N ASP A 286 19.06 -17.53 -18.83
CA ASP A 286 20.35 -18.02 -18.34
C ASP A 286 20.24 -19.39 -17.64
N ASP A 287 19.11 -19.72 -17.03
CA ASP A 287 18.82 -21.08 -16.51
C ASP A 287 17.37 -21.51 -16.79
N PRO A 288 17.13 -22.26 -17.87
CA PRO A 288 15.77 -22.75 -18.22
C PRO A 288 15.16 -23.73 -17.20
N LYS A 289 15.85 -24.04 -16.09
CA LYS A 289 15.31 -24.81 -15.00
C LYS A 289 14.73 -23.96 -13.88
N VAL A 290 14.98 -22.66 -13.90
CA VAL A 290 14.45 -21.72 -12.92
C VAL A 290 13.20 -21.08 -13.49
N THR A 291 12.07 -21.50 -13.01
CA THR A 291 10.80 -20.81 -13.31
C THR A 291 10.58 -19.78 -12.21
N HIS A 292 10.78 -18.53 -12.51
CA HIS A 292 10.50 -17.42 -11.59
C HIS A 292 8.98 -17.25 -11.47
N ASN A 293 8.42 -17.90 -10.50
CA ASN A 293 7.04 -17.66 -10.11
C ASN A 293 7.03 -16.67 -8.96
N GLU A 294 6.67 -15.45 -9.28
CA GLU A 294 6.66 -14.37 -8.32
C GLU A 294 5.48 -14.50 -7.37
N ASN A 295 5.77 -14.57 -6.07
CA ASN A 295 4.75 -14.38 -5.06
C ASN A 295 4.17 -12.99 -5.21
N CYS A 296 2.91 -12.93 -5.56
CA CYS A 296 2.21 -11.67 -5.67
C CYS A 296 0.80 -11.92 -5.15
N ASP A 297 0.57 -11.45 -3.95
CA ASP A 297 -0.79 -11.31 -3.48
C ASP A 297 -1.21 -9.85 -3.65
N PHE A 298 -2.43 -9.63 -4.00
CA PHE A 298 -3.00 -8.31 -4.08
C PHE A 298 -4.51 -8.39 -3.90
N GLY A 299 -5.05 -7.50 -3.08
CA GLY A 299 -6.46 -7.50 -2.80
C GLY A 299 -7.07 -6.11 -2.83
N CYS A 300 -8.39 -6.08 -2.87
CA CYS A 300 -9.19 -4.87 -2.68
C CYS A 300 -10.31 -5.14 -1.68
N TRP A 301 -10.36 -4.33 -0.65
CA TRP A 301 -11.32 -4.46 0.43
C TRP A 301 -12.19 -3.21 0.59
N ARG A 302 -13.45 -3.43 0.95
CA ARG A 302 -14.39 -2.37 1.36
C ARG A 302 -14.05 -1.91 2.76
N SER A 303 -13.67 -0.65 2.91
CA SER A 303 -13.25 -0.10 4.20
C SER A 303 -14.35 -0.14 5.26
N ASP A 304 -15.61 0.04 4.87
CA ASP A 304 -16.77 0.00 5.76
C ASP A 304 -17.04 -1.39 6.38
N LYS A 305 -16.46 -2.45 5.83
CA LYS A 305 -16.60 -3.84 6.30
C LYS A 305 -15.45 -4.32 7.18
N LEU A 306 -14.35 -3.56 7.28
CA LEU A 306 -13.22 -3.94 8.11
C LEU A 306 -13.56 -3.98 9.61
N ALA A 307 -14.57 -3.21 10.05
CA ALA A 307 -15.05 -3.24 11.43
C ALA A 307 -15.58 -4.62 11.86
N ASP A 308 -16.16 -5.39 10.94
CA ASP A 308 -16.64 -6.74 11.20
C ASP A 308 -15.47 -7.71 11.42
N ILE A 309 -14.37 -7.55 10.65
CA ILE A 309 -13.12 -8.31 10.85
C ILE A 309 -12.50 -7.94 12.19
N ASN A 310 -12.39 -6.65 12.53
CA ASN A 310 -11.87 -6.18 13.81
C ASN A 310 -12.67 -6.73 15.01
N THR A 311 -13.97 -6.94 14.85
CA THR A 311 -14.83 -7.57 15.87
C THR A 311 -14.38 -9.00 16.15
N GLN A 312 -14.04 -9.77 15.12
CA GLN A 312 -13.54 -11.14 15.29
C GLN A 312 -12.14 -11.18 15.86
N VAL A 313 -11.26 -10.25 15.44
CA VAL A 313 -9.92 -10.11 16.04
C VAL A 313 -10.02 -9.77 17.53
N LYS A 314 -10.93 -8.91 17.92
CA LYS A 314 -11.19 -8.61 19.33
C LYS A 314 -11.63 -9.85 20.12
N ALA A 315 -12.51 -10.66 19.54
CA ALA A 315 -12.95 -11.91 20.16
C ALA A 315 -11.80 -12.91 20.30
N LEU A 316 -10.94 -13.02 19.26
CA LEU A 316 -9.77 -13.87 19.27
C LEU A 316 -8.76 -13.40 20.32
N ALA A 317 -8.45 -12.10 20.38
CA ALA A 317 -7.55 -11.52 21.38
C ALA A 317 -8.02 -11.81 22.81
N ALA A 318 -9.31 -11.63 23.07
CA ALA A 318 -9.91 -11.89 24.39
C ALA A 318 -9.84 -13.39 24.77
N LEU A 319 -10.10 -14.30 23.81
CA LEU A 319 -9.98 -15.73 24.03
C LEU A 319 -8.53 -16.12 24.39
N LEU A 320 -7.57 -15.62 23.64
CA LEU A 320 -6.16 -15.91 23.83
C LEU A 320 -5.63 -15.34 25.17
N GLU A 321 -5.84 -14.05 25.43
CA GLU A 321 -5.43 -13.39 26.68
C GLU A 321 -5.99 -14.07 27.91
N SER A 322 -7.31 -14.32 27.92
CA SER A 322 -7.99 -14.83 29.11
C SER A 322 -7.65 -16.28 29.45
N ASN A 323 -7.18 -17.06 28.47
CA ASN A 323 -6.91 -18.48 28.63
C ASN A 323 -5.43 -18.85 28.50
N TYR A 324 -4.56 -17.88 28.28
CA TYR A 324 -3.13 -18.16 28.07
C TYR A 324 -2.54 -18.99 29.20
N ALA A 325 -2.75 -18.59 30.47
CA ALA A 325 -2.19 -19.30 31.61
C ALA A 325 -2.65 -20.77 31.77
N THR A 326 -3.80 -21.12 31.19
CA THR A 326 -4.38 -22.50 31.32
C THR A 326 -4.23 -23.34 30.07
N ALA A 327 -4.06 -22.71 28.91
CA ALA A 327 -3.93 -23.35 27.61
C ALA A 327 -2.62 -22.95 26.90
N GLU A 328 -1.60 -22.55 27.66
CA GLU A 328 -0.34 -22.03 27.13
C GLU A 328 0.29 -22.94 26.08
N ALA A 329 0.42 -24.24 26.37
CA ALA A 329 1.04 -25.20 25.45
C ALA A 329 0.27 -25.32 24.13
N ASP A 330 -1.06 -25.30 24.18
CA ASP A 330 -1.92 -25.39 22.99
C ASP A 330 -1.82 -24.10 22.15
N ILE A 331 -1.86 -22.95 22.82
CA ILE A 331 -1.78 -21.62 22.18
C ILE A 331 -0.40 -21.42 21.55
N ASN A 332 0.66 -21.78 22.26
CA ASN A 332 2.02 -21.70 21.75
C ASN A 332 2.21 -22.62 20.53
N THR A 333 1.66 -23.84 20.58
CA THR A 333 1.65 -24.76 19.44
C THR A 333 0.88 -24.19 18.27
N ALA A 334 -0.25 -23.53 18.50
CA ALA A 334 -1.01 -22.86 17.45
C ALA A 334 -0.22 -21.71 16.82
N THR A 335 0.33 -20.83 17.67
CA THR A 335 1.07 -19.63 17.23
C THR A 335 2.31 -20.01 16.40
N SER A 336 3.04 -21.05 16.80
CA SER A 336 4.24 -21.51 16.07
C SER A 336 3.96 -22.07 14.68
N LYS A 337 2.71 -22.43 14.36
CA LYS A 337 2.30 -23.00 13.06
C LYS A 337 1.67 -22.01 12.11
N VAL A 338 1.49 -20.77 12.54
CA VAL A 338 0.83 -19.75 11.72
C VAL A 338 1.68 -19.41 10.51
N TYR A 339 1.03 -19.27 9.35
CA TYR A 339 1.67 -18.79 8.14
C TYR A 339 2.10 -17.32 8.28
N LEU A 340 3.35 -17.04 7.99
CA LEU A 340 3.88 -15.67 7.92
C LEU A 340 4.04 -15.25 6.46
N PHE A 341 3.57 -14.05 6.14
CA PHE A 341 3.83 -13.44 4.82
C PHE A 341 5.29 -13.06 4.65
N GLU A 342 5.92 -12.59 5.73
CA GLU A 342 7.34 -12.24 5.75
C GLU A 342 7.96 -12.65 7.08
N LYS A 343 9.04 -13.41 7.01
CA LYS A 343 9.78 -13.95 8.14
C LYS A 343 10.22 -12.87 9.12
N ASP A 344 10.90 -11.88 8.60
CA ASP A 344 11.55 -10.86 9.42
C ASP A 344 10.59 -9.81 9.96
N CYS A 345 9.33 -9.89 9.56
CA CYS A 345 8.30 -8.91 9.92
C CYS A 345 7.28 -9.43 10.90
N ASN A 346 7.21 -10.76 11.13
CA ASN A 346 6.18 -11.41 11.95
C ASN A 346 4.74 -11.02 11.56
N TYR A 347 4.49 -10.88 10.24
CA TYR A 347 3.17 -10.60 9.70
C TYR A 347 2.47 -11.90 9.36
N ALA A 348 1.62 -12.34 10.28
CA ALA A 348 0.88 -13.59 10.19
C ALA A 348 -0.37 -13.44 9.33
N ASP A 349 -0.73 -14.49 8.57
CA ASP A 349 -2.05 -14.55 7.95
C ASP A 349 -3.14 -14.61 9.02
N LEU A 350 -4.05 -13.67 8.96
CA LEU A 350 -5.07 -13.49 9.99
C LEU A 350 -6.03 -14.68 10.10
N LEU A 351 -6.43 -15.28 8.97
CA LEU A 351 -7.37 -16.41 9.01
C LEU A 351 -6.66 -17.69 9.43
N ASP A 352 -5.45 -17.92 8.93
CA ASP A 352 -4.66 -19.06 9.35
C ASP A 352 -4.38 -19.00 10.86
N PHE A 353 -4.09 -17.81 11.40
CA PHE A 353 -3.94 -17.63 12.84
C PHE A 353 -5.18 -18.13 13.61
N ALA A 354 -6.36 -17.68 13.22
CA ALA A 354 -7.60 -18.12 13.86
C ALA A 354 -7.85 -19.63 13.69
N ASN A 355 -7.53 -20.19 12.52
CA ASN A 355 -7.66 -21.64 12.25
C ASN A 355 -6.67 -22.47 13.05
N GLN A 356 -5.39 -22.05 13.18
CA GLN A 356 -4.40 -22.75 13.99
C GLN A 356 -4.79 -22.79 15.47
N VAL A 357 -5.31 -21.68 16.00
CA VAL A 357 -5.86 -21.63 17.36
C VAL A 357 -7.01 -22.63 17.50
N ALA A 358 -7.97 -22.62 16.57
CA ALA A 358 -9.11 -23.54 16.59
C ALA A 358 -8.69 -25.01 16.45
N ALA A 359 -7.66 -25.29 15.69
CA ALA A 359 -7.18 -26.66 15.46
C ALA A 359 -6.43 -27.25 16.67
N ASN A 360 -5.60 -26.44 17.33
CA ASN A 360 -4.65 -26.92 18.34
C ASN A 360 -5.16 -26.86 19.78
N LEU A 361 -6.24 -26.11 20.10
CA LEU A 361 -6.85 -26.12 21.42
C LEU A 361 -7.40 -27.52 21.76
N THR A 362 -7.05 -28.05 22.94
CA THR A 362 -7.50 -29.36 23.44
C THR A 362 -8.74 -29.26 24.28
N ASP A 363 -8.95 -28.15 25.01
CA ASP A 363 -10.20 -27.89 25.72
C ASP A 363 -11.37 -27.76 24.75
N THR A 364 -12.37 -28.60 24.91
CA THR A 364 -13.50 -28.72 23.97
C THR A 364 -14.32 -27.42 23.87
N GLN A 365 -14.46 -26.68 24.97
CA GLN A 365 -15.25 -25.46 25.01
C GLN A 365 -14.48 -24.31 24.35
N LEU A 366 -13.19 -24.15 24.67
CA LEU A 366 -12.33 -23.15 24.04
C LEU A 366 -12.18 -23.42 22.55
N LYS A 367 -11.99 -24.68 22.15
CA LYS A 367 -11.95 -25.09 20.75
C LYS A 367 -13.20 -24.71 19.98
N ALA A 368 -14.39 -24.97 20.54
CA ALA A 368 -15.65 -24.61 19.90
C ALA A 368 -15.81 -23.08 19.77
N GLN A 369 -15.35 -22.31 20.74
CA GLN A 369 -15.32 -20.84 20.65
C GLN A 369 -14.37 -20.36 19.55
N ALA A 370 -13.15 -20.88 19.50
CA ALA A 370 -12.18 -20.53 18.47
C ALA A 370 -12.66 -20.89 17.04
N GLN A 371 -13.30 -22.06 16.88
CA GLN A 371 -13.94 -22.45 15.61
C GLN A 371 -15.03 -21.48 15.17
N THR A 372 -15.82 -21.00 16.12
CA THR A 372 -16.86 -19.99 15.83
C THR A 372 -16.24 -18.67 15.39
N ILE A 373 -15.20 -18.21 16.09
CA ILE A 373 -14.46 -16.98 15.74
C ILE A 373 -13.85 -17.10 14.34
N ALA A 374 -13.18 -18.20 14.03
CA ALA A 374 -12.57 -18.42 12.71
C ALA A 374 -13.62 -18.44 11.59
N ALA A 375 -14.76 -19.11 11.81
CA ALA A 375 -15.85 -19.17 10.84
C ALA A 375 -16.50 -17.79 10.61
N ASP A 376 -16.70 -16.99 11.67
CA ASP A 376 -17.29 -15.65 11.56
C ASP A 376 -16.26 -14.66 10.98
N MET A 377 -14.97 -14.80 11.26
CA MET A 377 -13.88 -14.06 10.60
C MET A 377 -13.88 -14.31 9.09
N LYS A 378 -13.99 -15.57 8.65
CA LYS A 378 -14.08 -15.92 7.22
C LYS A 378 -15.28 -15.24 6.55
N LYS A 379 -16.44 -15.17 7.23
CA LYS A 379 -17.62 -14.48 6.70
C LYS A 379 -17.43 -12.97 6.63
N ALA A 380 -16.87 -12.36 7.68
CA ALA A 380 -16.60 -10.93 7.72
C ALA A 380 -15.63 -10.54 6.61
N TYR A 381 -14.58 -11.34 6.42
CA TYR A 381 -13.62 -11.18 5.35
C TYR A 381 -14.28 -11.26 3.96
N ALA A 382 -15.09 -12.28 3.70
CA ALA A 382 -15.79 -12.42 2.42
C ALA A 382 -16.68 -11.21 2.11
N ALA A 383 -17.32 -10.62 3.14
CA ALA A 383 -18.11 -9.41 2.98
C ALA A 383 -17.23 -8.16 2.67
N ALA A 384 -16.04 -8.09 3.24
CA ALA A 384 -15.11 -7.00 3.02
C ALA A 384 -14.42 -7.07 1.65
N THR A 385 -14.16 -8.26 1.13
CA THR A 385 -13.42 -8.47 -0.09
C THR A 385 -14.24 -8.09 -1.33
N VAL A 386 -13.71 -7.19 -2.15
CA VAL A 386 -14.22 -6.95 -3.51
C VAL A 386 -13.60 -7.98 -4.45
N TYR A 387 -12.30 -8.09 -4.43
CA TYR A 387 -11.57 -9.20 -5.01
C TYR A 387 -10.24 -9.42 -4.29
N ARG A 388 -9.65 -10.54 -4.56
CA ARG A 388 -8.34 -10.90 -4.09
C ARG A 388 -7.66 -11.78 -5.12
N PHE A 389 -6.40 -11.52 -5.36
CA PHE A 389 -5.51 -12.35 -6.13
C PHE A 389 -4.46 -12.95 -5.19
N ASN A 390 -4.28 -14.26 -5.26
CA ASN A 390 -3.16 -14.97 -4.69
C ASN A 390 -2.42 -15.63 -5.85
N GLY A 391 -1.42 -14.96 -6.34
CA GLY A 391 -0.40 -15.60 -7.16
C GLY A 391 0.45 -16.41 -6.20
N VAL A 392 0.28 -17.71 -6.22
CA VAL A 392 1.11 -18.57 -5.42
C VAL A 392 2.18 -19.10 -6.28
N ASN A 393 3.37 -18.90 -5.80
CA ASN A 393 4.46 -19.78 -6.15
C ASN A 393 5.76 -19.27 -5.57
N LEU A 394 6.60 -20.00 -5.47
CA LEU A 394 7.20 -21.26 -5.72
C LEU A 394 8.64 -21.20 -5.47
N ILE A 395 9.21 -22.26 -5.39
CA ILE A 395 10.61 -22.39 -5.19
C ILE A 395 11.26 -23.23 -6.21
N SER A 396 12.49 -22.87 -6.49
CA SER A 396 13.41 -23.54 -7.36
C SER A 396 13.83 -24.91 -6.84
N ALA A 397 14.41 -25.73 -7.71
CA ALA A 397 14.98 -27.02 -7.40
C ALA A 397 16.14 -26.98 -6.38
N ASP A 398 16.65 -25.79 -6.05
CA ASP A 398 17.81 -25.57 -5.21
C ASP A 398 17.49 -25.19 -3.76
N GLY A 399 16.21 -25.24 -3.36
CA GLY A 399 15.83 -25.15 -1.95
C GLY A 399 15.26 -23.81 -1.52
N TYR A 400 14.98 -22.92 -2.42
CA TYR A 400 14.14 -21.77 -2.14
C TYR A 400 12.68 -22.20 -2.11
N TYR A 401 11.99 -21.70 -1.13
CA TYR A 401 10.71 -22.24 -0.77
C TYR A 401 9.59 -21.79 -1.65
N VAL A 402 8.74 -22.73 -1.80
CA VAL A 402 7.48 -22.57 -2.46
C VAL A 402 6.43 -23.15 -1.60
N ALA A 403 5.50 -22.37 -1.23
CA ALA A 403 4.29 -22.95 -0.77
C ALA A 403 3.66 -23.77 -1.90
N PRO A 404 3.43 -25.05 -1.71
CA PRO A 404 2.70 -25.85 -2.67
C PRO A 404 1.34 -25.26 -2.83
N VAL A 405 0.97 -24.99 -4.04
CA VAL A 405 -0.36 -24.52 -4.28
C VAL A 405 -1.13 -25.56 -4.99
N ASN A 406 -1.98 -26.11 -4.26
CA ASN A 406 -3.25 -26.44 -4.83
C ASN A 406 -4.10 -25.18 -4.74
N SER A 407 -4.39 -24.55 -5.86
CA SER A 407 -5.08 -23.27 -5.92
C SER A 407 -6.43 -23.26 -5.20
N GLU A 408 -7.05 -24.43 -5.06
CA GLU A 408 -8.32 -24.60 -4.35
C GLU A 408 -8.14 -24.69 -2.83
N GLU A 409 -7.10 -25.38 -2.32
CA GLU A 409 -6.88 -25.52 -0.87
C GLU A 409 -6.30 -24.27 -0.23
N LYS A 410 -5.48 -23.49 -0.91
CA LYS A 410 -4.89 -22.26 -0.35
C LYS A 410 -5.81 -21.06 -0.35
N ASN A 411 -6.77 -21.00 -1.25
CA ASN A 411 -7.84 -20.02 -1.14
C ASN A 411 -8.62 -20.13 0.18
N GLU A 412 -8.44 -21.23 0.93
CA GLU A 412 -9.06 -21.39 2.23
C GLU A 412 -8.22 -20.84 3.40
N PHE A 413 -6.89 -20.72 3.26
CA PHE A 413 -5.99 -20.42 4.36
C PHE A 413 -5.55 -18.96 4.40
N SER A 414 -5.28 -18.34 3.28
CA SER A 414 -4.80 -16.96 3.24
C SER A 414 -5.90 -15.98 2.88
N LEU A 415 -6.05 -14.94 3.66
CA LEU A 415 -6.98 -13.85 3.38
C LEU A 415 -6.34 -12.69 2.60
N GLY A 416 -5.01 -12.72 2.36
CA GLY A 416 -4.31 -11.55 1.86
C GLY A 416 -4.37 -10.36 2.82
N ILE A 417 -4.73 -10.61 4.08
CA ILE A 417 -4.66 -9.64 5.18
C ILE A 417 -3.78 -10.24 6.26
N SER A 418 -2.69 -9.53 6.56
CA SER A 418 -1.81 -9.88 7.66
C SER A 418 -2.18 -9.18 8.96
N ILE A 419 -1.69 -9.74 10.06
CA ILE A 419 -1.74 -9.16 11.40
C ILE A 419 -0.38 -9.34 12.05
N TYR A 420 0.02 -8.42 12.90
CA TYR A 420 1.28 -8.54 13.62
C TYR A 420 1.21 -9.65 14.68
N ALA A 421 2.10 -10.64 14.60
CA ALA A 421 2.12 -11.83 15.46
C ALA A 421 3.15 -11.79 16.59
N LYS A 422 3.97 -10.76 16.67
CA LYS A 422 4.99 -10.45 17.69
C LYS A 422 6.36 -11.09 17.46
N ASP A 423 7.31 -10.20 17.42
CA ASP A 423 8.71 -10.42 17.81
C ASP A 423 9.00 -9.53 19.04
N GLU A 424 9.49 -10.16 20.11
CA GLU A 424 9.70 -9.50 21.40
C GLU A 424 10.63 -8.29 21.30
N SER A 425 11.68 -8.39 20.50
CA SER A 425 12.68 -7.34 20.35
C SER A 425 12.14 -6.12 19.60
N THR A 426 11.34 -6.38 18.60
CA THR A 426 10.70 -5.35 17.76
C THR A 426 9.50 -4.74 18.50
N TYR A 427 8.64 -5.57 19.08
CA TYR A 427 7.44 -5.08 19.80
C TYR A 427 7.78 -4.08 20.91
N LYS A 428 8.83 -4.32 21.68
CA LYS A 428 9.30 -3.40 22.74
C LYS A 428 9.65 -2.01 22.21
N LYS A 429 10.09 -1.92 20.95
CA LYS A 429 10.48 -0.64 20.37
C LYS A 429 9.29 0.24 20.00
N PHE A 430 8.14 -0.35 19.67
CA PHE A 430 7.00 0.40 19.15
C PHE A 430 5.69 0.22 19.92
N VAL A 431 5.68 -0.54 20.98
CA VAL A 431 4.46 -0.88 21.74
C VAL A 431 3.60 0.33 22.10
N ALA A 432 4.20 1.47 22.40
CA ALA A 432 3.48 2.69 22.75
C ALA A 432 2.66 3.21 21.54
N ASN A 433 3.25 3.20 20.36
CA ASN A 433 2.59 3.63 19.12
C ASN A 433 1.53 2.62 18.67
N TYR A 434 1.81 1.33 18.83
CA TYR A 434 0.85 0.27 18.57
C TYR A 434 -0.41 0.44 19.41
N LYS A 435 -0.23 0.61 20.74
CA LYS A 435 -1.32 0.83 21.71
C LYS A 435 -2.11 2.14 21.48
N ALA A 436 -1.54 3.08 20.74
CA ALA A 436 -2.20 4.33 20.34
C ALA A 436 -2.85 4.29 18.96
N SER A 437 -2.90 3.13 18.29
CA SER A 437 -3.49 2.97 16.96
C SER A 437 -5.01 2.83 16.99
N ALA A 438 -5.66 3.15 15.87
CA ALA A 438 -7.09 2.89 15.68
C ALA A 438 -7.39 1.38 15.72
N PHE A 439 -6.47 0.56 15.21
CA PHE A 439 -6.59 -0.89 15.26
C PHE A 439 -6.63 -1.41 16.70
N GLU A 440 -5.69 -0.99 17.55
CA GLU A 440 -5.70 -1.37 18.97
C GLU A 440 -6.96 -0.93 19.68
N ALA A 441 -7.42 0.30 19.43
CA ALA A 441 -8.68 0.80 19.99
C ALA A 441 -9.89 -0.05 19.58
N ALA A 442 -9.87 -0.62 18.38
CA ALA A 442 -10.94 -1.49 17.87
C ALA A 442 -10.84 -2.92 18.40
N THR A 443 -9.65 -3.47 18.55
CA THR A 443 -9.42 -4.90 18.75
C THR A 443 -8.89 -5.28 20.14
N GLY A 444 -8.07 -4.43 20.75
CA GLY A 444 -7.33 -4.76 21.98
C GLY A 444 -6.29 -5.87 21.77
N TRP A 445 -5.76 -6.04 20.55
CA TRP A 445 -4.83 -7.09 20.18
C TRP A 445 -3.54 -7.08 21.00
N SER A 446 -3.09 -5.89 21.42
CA SER A 446 -1.89 -5.75 22.27
C SER A 446 -1.98 -6.52 23.60
N LYS A 447 -3.18 -6.77 24.12
CA LYS A 447 -3.35 -7.56 25.35
C LYS A 447 -2.89 -9.00 25.17
N TRP A 448 -3.19 -9.58 24.01
CA TRP A 448 -2.65 -10.86 23.60
C TRP A 448 -1.14 -10.79 23.41
N LEU A 449 -0.65 -9.79 22.68
CA LEU A 449 0.79 -9.62 22.45
C LEU A 449 1.57 -9.44 23.75
N ASP A 450 1.01 -8.80 24.77
CA ASP A 450 1.66 -8.59 26.07
C ASP A 450 1.84 -9.90 26.87
N VAL A 451 0.94 -10.86 26.73
CA VAL A 451 1.03 -12.15 27.47
C VAL A 451 1.70 -13.25 26.64
N ASN A 452 1.72 -13.16 25.34
CA ASN A 452 2.37 -14.15 24.48
C ASN A 452 3.88 -14.16 24.68
N THR A 453 4.42 -15.34 24.97
CA THR A 453 5.88 -15.57 25.13
C THR A 453 6.48 -16.36 23.99
N THR A 454 5.67 -16.82 23.04
CA THR A 454 6.08 -17.65 21.92
C THR A 454 6.22 -16.82 20.67
N GLU A 455 7.37 -16.92 20.04
CA GLU A 455 7.60 -16.42 18.69
C GLU A 455 7.14 -17.46 17.67
N VAL A 456 6.78 -17.02 16.48
CA VAL A 456 6.48 -17.94 15.37
C VAL A 456 7.79 -18.61 14.98
N ASP A 457 7.76 -19.96 14.85
CA ASP A 457 8.95 -20.70 14.49
C ASP A 457 9.26 -20.54 13.00
N PRO A 458 10.36 -19.91 12.66
CA PRO A 458 10.72 -19.71 11.27
C PRO A 458 11.04 -21.01 10.51
N GLU A 459 11.44 -22.08 11.17
CA GLU A 459 11.75 -23.35 10.49
C GLU A 459 10.50 -24.14 10.09
N ILE A 460 9.38 -23.91 10.79
CA ILE A 460 8.10 -24.57 10.48
C ILE A 460 7.34 -23.81 9.39
N ASN A 461 7.66 -22.55 9.21
CA ASN A 461 6.96 -21.70 8.26
C ASN A 461 7.62 -21.73 6.88
N PRO A 462 6.90 -22.20 5.90
CA PRO A 462 7.44 -22.34 4.57
C PRO A 462 7.69 -21.06 3.77
N CYS A 463 7.23 -19.90 4.21
CA CYS A 463 7.54 -18.62 3.57
C CYS A 463 8.85 -17.98 4.07
N ASN A 464 9.69 -18.80 4.66
CA ASN A 464 10.77 -18.38 5.51
C ASN A 464 12.07 -18.05 4.79
N ASP A 465 12.03 -17.63 3.55
CA ASP A 465 13.27 -17.30 2.87
C ASP A 465 13.45 -15.79 2.67
N SER A 466 14.45 -15.26 3.39
CA SER A 466 14.98 -13.91 3.19
C SER A 466 15.84 -13.80 1.92
N SER A 467 15.82 -14.80 1.07
CA SER A 467 16.64 -14.88 -0.13
C SER A 467 16.34 -13.83 -1.20
N TRP A 468 15.27 -13.05 -1.04
CA TRP A 468 15.08 -11.90 -1.93
C TRP A 468 16.22 -10.86 -1.84
N GLU A 469 16.95 -10.77 -0.71
CA GLU A 469 18.16 -9.95 -0.64
C GLU A 469 19.32 -10.60 -1.39
N THR A 470 19.47 -11.91 -1.34
CA THR A 470 20.51 -12.65 -2.08
C THR A 470 20.19 -12.81 -3.55
N PHE A 471 18.93 -13.00 -3.89
CA PHE A 471 18.47 -13.11 -5.28
C PHE A 471 18.88 -11.93 -6.18
N TRP A 472 19.06 -10.76 -5.60
CA TRP A 472 19.49 -9.55 -6.33
C TRP A 472 21.00 -9.31 -6.25
N LEU A 473 21.75 -10.06 -5.45
CA LEU A 473 23.17 -9.82 -5.17
C LEU A 473 24.11 -10.89 -5.77
N GLU A 474 23.60 -12.02 -6.26
CA GLU A 474 24.44 -13.14 -6.72
C GLU A 474 24.81 -13.13 -8.22
N ASP A 475 24.29 -12.21 -9.02
CA ASP A 475 24.55 -12.19 -10.47
C ASP A 475 25.79 -11.39 -10.93
N ASP A 476 26.67 -10.94 -10.05
CA ASP A 476 27.78 -10.03 -10.45
C ASP A 476 29.20 -10.50 -10.07
N ASP A 477 29.43 -11.75 -9.68
CA ASP A 477 30.78 -12.18 -9.30
C ASP A 477 31.45 -13.23 -10.23
N ASP A 478 30.98 -13.40 -11.46
CA ASP A 478 31.70 -14.22 -12.45
C ASP A 478 31.88 -13.48 -13.79
N GLU A 479 32.82 -12.49 -13.83
CA GLU A 479 33.74 -12.24 -14.96
C GLU A 479 34.94 -11.35 -14.53
#